data_604038da79acdb63a83e5e39729b89c1
#
_entry.id   604038da79acdb63a83e5e39729b89c1
#
_cell.length_a   1.000
_cell.length_b   1.000
_cell.length_c   1.000
_cell.angle_alpha   90.00
_cell.angle_beta   90.00
_cell.angle_gamma   90.00
#
_symmetry.space_group_name_H-M   'P 1'
#
loop_
_entity.id
_entity.type
_entity.pdbx_description
1 polymer ?
#
loop_
_entity_poly.entity_id
_entity_poly.type
_entity_poly.pdbx_seq_one_letter_code
_entity_poly.pdbx_strand_id
1 'polypeptide(L)'
;MATLSQIRADLATRLAAITGLTAYAQIPDMVDEPAAVVGMPEEVLYDLTFSNTFATWTIPVRLYVGRADAEEAQDLLNPYLASTGTQSIKRAVEDRTVVITSGWHVVRVAAAREFGVYRVGDVDYLGCEITVEVVV
;
A
#
# COMPACT_ATOMS: atom_id res chain seq x y z
N MET A 1 8.58 -20.05 -2.21
CA MET A 1 8.78 -18.62 -2.47
C MET A 1 7.43 -17.94 -2.72
N ALA A 2 7.25 -16.77 -2.15
CA ALA A 2 6.01 -16.02 -2.35
C ALA A 2 5.88 -15.54 -3.80
N THR A 3 4.68 -15.63 -4.36
CA THR A 3 4.38 -15.08 -5.68
C THR A 3 3.94 -13.64 -5.56
N LEU A 4 3.99 -12.90 -6.67
CA LEU A 4 3.50 -11.52 -6.70
C LEU A 4 2.04 -11.43 -6.22
N SER A 5 1.19 -12.34 -6.68
CA SER A 5 -0.22 -12.35 -6.28
C SER A 5 -0.39 -12.54 -4.78
N GLN A 6 0.40 -13.42 -4.18
CA GLN A 6 0.36 -13.66 -2.73
C GLN A 6 0.82 -12.42 -1.95
N ILE A 7 1.90 -11.79 -2.40
CA ILE A 7 2.42 -10.56 -1.74
C ILE A 7 1.38 -9.45 -1.80
N ARG A 8 0.77 -9.24 -2.96
CA ARG A 8 -0.26 -8.21 -3.12
C ARG A 8 -1.49 -8.49 -2.27
N ALA A 9 -1.93 -9.75 -2.21
CA ALA A 9 -3.06 -10.15 -1.38
C ALA A 9 -2.77 -9.93 0.10
N ASP A 10 -1.57 -10.25 0.56
CA ASP A 10 -1.19 -10.06 1.96
C ASP A 10 -1.11 -8.58 2.34
N LEU A 11 -0.59 -7.74 1.44
CA LEU A 11 -0.58 -6.28 1.64
C LEU A 11 -2.01 -5.76 1.75
N ALA A 12 -2.91 -6.21 0.88
CA ALA A 12 -4.31 -5.82 0.93
C ALA A 12 -4.98 -6.29 2.22
N THR A 13 -4.67 -7.48 2.69
CA THR A 13 -5.20 -8.01 3.95
C THR A 13 -4.81 -7.12 5.14
N ARG A 14 -3.56 -6.70 5.20
CA ARG A 14 -3.09 -5.80 6.26
C ARG A 14 -3.71 -4.41 6.15
N LEU A 15 -3.84 -3.88 4.96
CA LEU A 15 -4.49 -2.58 4.74
C LEU A 15 -5.97 -2.63 5.09
N ALA A 16 -6.65 -3.73 4.83
CA ALA A 16 -8.07 -3.91 5.14
C ALA A 16 -8.34 -3.92 6.66
N ALA A 17 -7.33 -4.11 7.49
CA ALA A 17 -7.46 -4.00 8.94
C ALA A 17 -7.74 -2.56 9.39
N ILE A 18 -7.48 -1.56 8.55
CA ILE A 18 -7.82 -0.17 8.83
C ILE A 18 -9.32 0.01 8.62
N THR A 19 -10.02 0.39 9.70
CA THR A 19 -11.48 0.59 9.64
C THR A 19 -11.83 1.71 8.67
N GLY A 20 -12.75 1.44 7.76
CA GLY A 20 -13.23 2.42 6.78
C GLY A 20 -12.40 2.51 5.51
N LEU A 21 -11.26 1.84 5.43
CA LEU A 21 -10.42 1.82 4.24
C LEU A 21 -10.75 0.58 3.40
N THR A 22 -11.00 0.80 2.10
CA THR A 22 -11.20 -0.30 1.15
C THR A 22 -9.85 -0.64 0.51
N ALA A 23 -9.40 -1.88 0.66
CA ALA A 23 -8.12 -2.33 0.13
C ALA A 23 -8.32 -3.20 -1.11
N TYR A 24 -7.52 -2.95 -2.13
CA TYR A 24 -7.57 -3.69 -3.39
C TYR A 24 -6.20 -4.35 -3.64
N ALA A 25 -6.19 -5.66 -3.79
CA ALA A 25 -4.98 -6.41 -4.12
C ALA A 25 -4.57 -6.25 -5.59
N GLN A 26 -5.50 -5.84 -6.44
CA GLN A 26 -5.28 -5.60 -7.86
C GLN A 26 -5.84 -4.23 -8.24
N ILE A 27 -5.35 -3.68 -9.34
CA ILE A 27 -5.78 -2.35 -9.78
C ILE A 27 -7.20 -2.46 -10.35
N PRO A 28 -8.21 -1.84 -9.70
CA PRO A 28 -9.60 -1.90 -10.15
C PRO A 28 -9.91 -0.80 -11.19
N ASP A 29 -11.03 -0.96 -11.87
CA ASP A 29 -11.53 0.08 -12.78
C ASP A 29 -12.14 1.27 -12.03
N MET A 30 -12.66 1.01 -10.82
CA MET A 30 -13.27 2.03 -9.95
C MET A 30 -12.86 1.76 -8.50
N VAL A 31 -12.83 2.80 -7.68
CA VAL A 31 -12.48 2.68 -6.26
C VAL A 31 -13.58 3.28 -5.39
N ASP A 32 -13.76 2.68 -4.21
CA ASP A 32 -14.61 3.24 -3.14
C ASP A 32 -13.70 3.97 -2.15
N GLU A 33 -13.76 5.28 -2.15
CA GLU A 33 -12.93 6.11 -1.28
C GLU A 33 -13.38 6.05 0.20
N PRO A 34 -12.49 6.09 1.18
CA PRO A 34 -11.04 6.03 1.02
C PRO A 34 -10.59 4.62 0.61
N ALA A 35 -9.62 4.56 -0.27
CA ALA A 35 -9.16 3.30 -0.84
C ALA A 35 -7.64 3.22 -0.90
N ALA A 36 -7.12 2.02 -0.73
CA ALA A 36 -5.70 1.72 -0.95
C ALA A 36 -5.59 0.63 -2.01
N VAL A 37 -4.87 0.91 -3.07
CA VAL A 37 -4.70 -0.01 -4.21
C VAL A 37 -3.25 -0.46 -4.26
N VAL A 38 -3.03 -1.77 -4.15
CA VAL A 38 -1.69 -2.35 -4.28
C VAL A 38 -1.34 -2.42 -5.77
N GLY A 39 -0.33 -1.66 -6.17
CA GLY A 39 0.10 -1.58 -7.55
C GLY A 39 1.03 -2.71 -7.97
N MET A 40 1.52 -2.62 -9.20
CA MET A 40 2.55 -3.51 -9.69
C MET A 40 3.91 -3.09 -9.12
N PRO A 41 4.83 -4.03 -8.88
CA PRO A 41 6.14 -3.68 -8.36
C PRO A 41 6.88 -2.76 -9.33
N GLU A 42 7.54 -1.75 -8.77
CA GLU A 42 8.39 -0.84 -9.54
C GLU A 42 9.75 -1.47 -9.80
N GLU A 43 10.22 -2.28 -8.85
CA GLU A 43 11.55 -2.86 -8.91
C GLU A 43 11.58 -4.14 -8.09
N VAL A 44 12.32 -5.12 -8.59
CA VAL A 44 12.68 -6.32 -7.84
C VAL A 44 14.19 -6.43 -7.86
N LEU A 45 14.81 -6.30 -6.70
CA LEU A 45 16.26 -6.48 -6.55
C LEU A 45 16.52 -7.90 -6.12
N TYR A 46 17.21 -8.63 -6.97
CA TYR A 46 17.57 -10.02 -6.71
C TYR A 46 18.91 -10.11 -5.96
N ASP A 47 19.11 -11.24 -5.29
CA ASP A 47 20.41 -11.61 -4.75
C ASP A 47 20.96 -10.60 -3.75
N LEU A 48 20.15 -10.27 -2.73
CA LEU A 48 20.57 -9.37 -1.66
C LEU A 48 21.79 -9.87 -0.89
N THR A 49 22.05 -11.20 -0.96
CA THR A 49 23.19 -11.83 -0.32
C THR A 49 23.92 -12.69 -1.34
N PHE A 50 25.18 -13.02 -1.05
CA PHE A 50 25.96 -13.90 -1.90
C PHE A 50 25.39 -15.32 -2.01
N SER A 51 24.48 -15.69 -1.10
CA SER A 51 23.81 -16.99 -1.13
C SER A 51 22.58 -17.02 -2.04
N ASN A 52 22.22 -15.91 -2.69
CA ASN A 52 21.07 -15.79 -3.58
C ASN A 52 19.74 -16.16 -2.91
N THR A 53 19.61 -15.83 -1.62
CA THR A 53 18.49 -16.31 -0.80
C THR A 53 17.32 -15.32 -0.76
N PHE A 54 17.60 -14.02 -0.90
CA PHE A 54 16.60 -12.97 -0.70
C PHE A 54 16.46 -12.06 -1.91
N ALA A 55 15.25 -11.56 -2.09
CA ALA A 55 14.97 -10.51 -3.04
C ALA A 55 14.16 -9.41 -2.35
N THR A 56 14.37 -8.16 -2.73
CA THR A 56 13.59 -7.03 -2.25
C THR A 56 12.67 -6.55 -3.35
N TRP A 57 11.37 -6.52 -3.05
CA TRP A 57 10.34 -6.04 -3.97
C TRP A 57 9.86 -4.67 -3.52
N THR A 58 9.95 -3.69 -4.39
CA THR A 58 9.43 -2.34 -4.15
C THR A 58 8.06 -2.23 -4.80
N ILE A 59 7.02 -2.12 -3.97
CA ILE A 59 5.63 -2.15 -4.43
C ILE A 59 4.96 -0.83 -4.06
N PRO A 60 4.40 -0.09 -5.03
CA PRO A 60 3.65 1.12 -4.72
C PRO A 60 2.23 0.77 -4.26
N VAL A 61 1.78 1.46 -3.22
CA VAL A 61 0.38 1.42 -2.78
C VAL A 61 -0.18 2.81 -2.98
N ARG A 62 -1.18 2.95 -3.84
CA ARG A 62 -1.84 4.23 -4.04
C ARG A 62 -2.97 4.39 -3.05
N LEU A 63 -2.95 5.50 -2.35
CA LEU A 63 -3.98 5.87 -1.39
C LEU A 63 -4.84 6.98 -2.01
N TYR A 64 -6.14 6.73 -2.06
CA TYR A 64 -7.13 7.72 -2.53
C TYR A 64 -8.03 8.06 -1.34
N VAL A 65 -7.99 9.30 -0.88
CA VAL A 65 -8.69 9.67 0.36
C VAL A 65 -10.05 10.31 0.14
N GLY A 66 -10.23 10.96 -1.01
CA GLY A 66 -11.48 11.61 -1.33
C GLY A 66 -11.41 12.24 -2.70
N ARG A 67 -12.55 12.77 -3.17
CA ARG A 67 -12.58 13.45 -4.46
C ARG A 67 -11.73 14.70 -4.44
N ALA A 68 -11.04 14.96 -5.54
CA ALA A 68 -10.09 16.07 -5.64
C ALA A 68 -10.75 17.44 -5.49
N ASP A 69 -12.06 17.56 -5.77
CA ASP A 69 -12.81 18.81 -5.64
C ASP A 69 -13.29 19.10 -4.21
N ALA A 70 -13.07 18.17 -3.28
CA ALA A 70 -13.45 18.35 -1.88
C ALA A 70 -12.31 18.97 -1.08
N GLU A 71 -12.52 20.13 -0.46
CA GLU A 71 -11.51 20.79 0.38
C GLU A 71 -11.02 19.90 1.51
N GLU A 72 -11.93 19.17 2.12
CA GLU A 72 -11.65 18.30 3.25
C GLU A 72 -10.73 17.12 2.90
N ALA A 73 -10.61 16.80 1.61
CA ALA A 73 -9.77 15.66 1.18
C ALA A 73 -8.31 15.83 1.59
N GLN A 74 -7.80 17.05 1.64
CA GLN A 74 -6.42 17.31 2.04
C GLN A 74 -6.17 16.91 3.50
N ASP A 75 -7.12 17.16 4.37
CA ASP A 75 -7.00 16.82 5.80
C ASP A 75 -7.19 15.31 6.04
N LEU A 76 -7.89 14.63 5.15
CA LEU A 76 -8.11 13.19 5.27
C LEU A 76 -6.82 12.37 5.12
N LEU A 77 -5.79 12.93 4.51
CA LEU A 77 -4.49 12.27 4.40
C LEU A 77 -3.78 12.12 5.74
N ASN A 78 -3.98 13.06 6.66
CA ASN A 78 -3.20 13.15 7.89
C ASN A 78 -3.17 11.86 8.71
N PRO A 79 -4.32 11.22 9.05
CA PRO A 79 -4.27 10.00 9.87
C PRO A 79 -3.61 8.82 9.14
N TYR A 80 -3.72 8.75 7.82
CA TYR A 80 -3.12 7.66 7.05
C TYR A 80 -1.59 7.79 6.95
N LEU A 81 -1.07 9.01 6.98
CA LEU A 81 0.36 9.29 6.87
C LEU A 81 1.08 9.26 8.22
N ALA A 82 0.35 9.25 9.32
CA ALA A 82 0.95 9.16 10.65
C ALA A 82 1.73 7.86 10.81
N SER A 83 2.82 7.88 11.57
CA SER A 83 3.61 6.68 11.82
C SER A 83 2.97 5.74 12.83
N THR A 84 1.98 6.21 13.57
CA THR A 84 1.23 5.44 14.57
C THR A 84 -0.24 5.77 14.49
N GLY A 85 -1.08 4.96 15.16
CA GLY A 85 -2.52 5.17 15.20
C GLY A 85 -3.29 4.12 14.41
N THR A 86 -4.61 4.08 14.63
CA THR A 86 -5.46 3.04 14.06
C THR A 86 -5.66 3.17 12.55
N GLN A 87 -5.45 4.36 11.99
CA GLN A 87 -5.59 4.61 10.54
C GLN A 87 -4.24 4.74 9.83
N SER A 88 -3.13 4.52 10.53
CA SER A 88 -1.80 4.62 9.94
C SER A 88 -1.55 3.47 8.96
N ILE A 89 -1.22 3.81 7.71
CA ILE A 89 -0.82 2.84 6.69
C ILE A 89 0.45 2.12 7.11
N LYS A 90 1.44 2.89 7.60
CA LYS A 90 2.70 2.31 8.05
C LYS A 90 2.50 1.26 9.14
N ARG A 91 1.71 1.59 10.16
CA ARG A 91 1.42 0.66 11.24
C ARG A 91 0.71 -0.59 10.73
N ALA A 92 -0.30 -0.43 9.88
CA ALA A 92 -1.07 -1.55 9.37
C ALA A 92 -0.23 -2.52 8.53
N VAL A 93 0.59 -1.99 7.64
CA VAL A 93 1.45 -2.80 6.76
C VAL A 93 2.52 -3.54 7.56
N GLU A 94 3.08 -2.89 8.58
CA GLU A 94 4.16 -3.46 9.41
C GLU A 94 3.64 -4.29 10.59
N ASP A 95 2.33 -4.42 10.75
CA ASP A 95 1.70 -5.14 11.87
C ASP A 95 1.89 -6.65 11.72
N ARG A 96 2.74 -7.22 12.57
CA ARG A 96 3.07 -8.64 12.56
C ARG A 96 1.98 -9.53 13.14
N THR A 97 0.98 -8.96 13.80
CA THR A 97 -0.13 -9.73 14.38
C THR A 97 -1.15 -10.19 13.35
N VAL A 98 -1.19 -9.52 12.19
CA VAL A 98 -2.06 -9.92 11.08
C VAL A 98 -1.40 -11.06 10.32
N VAL A 99 -2.10 -12.20 10.26
CA VAL A 99 -1.58 -13.41 9.59
C VAL A 99 -1.53 -13.18 8.09
N ILE A 100 -0.42 -13.60 7.49
CA ILE A 100 -0.20 -13.54 6.04
C ILE A 100 0.11 -14.94 5.50
N THR A 101 -0.09 -15.13 4.20
CA THR A 101 0.11 -16.42 3.54
C THR A 101 1.43 -16.52 2.78
N SER A 102 1.98 -15.39 2.35
CA SER A 102 3.19 -15.37 1.52
C SER A 102 4.48 -15.71 2.28
N GLY A 103 4.48 -15.49 3.60
CA GLY A 103 5.65 -15.78 4.43
C GLY A 103 6.86 -14.92 4.11
N TRP A 104 6.65 -13.65 3.76
CA TRP A 104 7.77 -12.74 3.58
C TRP A 104 8.59 -12.58 4.86
N HIS A 105 9.88 -12.26 4.71
CA HIS A 105 10.76 -12.09 5.87
C HIS A 105 10.57 -10.75 6.56
N VAL A 106 10.53 -9.68 5.77
CA VAL A 106 10.41 -8.31 6.28
C VAL A 106 9.53 -7.51 5.33
N VAL A 107 8.73 -6.64 5.89
CA VAL A 107 7.99 -5.63 5.16
C VAL A 107 8.16 -4.29 5.87
N ARG A 108 8.38 -3.23 5.12
CA ARG A 108 8.42 -1.88 5.68
C ARG A 108 7.83 -0.87 4.71
N VAL A 109 7.27 0.19 5.28
CA VAL A 109 6.83 1.36 4.52
C VAL A 109 8.00 2.33 4.48
N ALA A 110 8.55 2.54 3.30
CA ALA A 110 9.76 3.34 3.12
C ALA A 110 9.47 4.82 2.98
N ALA A 111 8.41 5.18 2.27
CA ALA A 111 8.12 6.57 1.94
C ALA A 111 6.66 6.75 1.51
N ALA A 112 6.17 7.98 1.65
CA ALA A 112 4.96 8.45 1.00
C ALA A 112 5.36 9.61 0.10
N ARG A 113 4.95 9.58 -1.17
CA ARG A 113 5.36 10.57 -2.16
C ARG A 113 4.31 10.69 -3.26
N GLU A 114 4.58 11.53 -4.23
CA GLU A 114 3.69 11.71 -5.38
C GLU A 114 2.28 12.16 -4.96
N PHE A 115 2.23 13.12 -4.04
CA PHE A 115 0.96 13.71 -3.59
C PHE A 115 0.33 14.50 -4.71
N GLY A 116 -0.93 14.29 -4.94
CA GLY A 116 -1.64 15.00 -5.99
C GLY A 116 -2.95 14.35 -6.37
N VAL A 117 -3.38 14.66 -7.58
CA VAL A 117 -4.66 14.21 -8.12
C VAL A 117 -4.43 13.01 -9.04
N TYR A 118 -5.20 11.95 -8.81
CA TYR A 118 -5.18 10.75 -9.62
C TYR A 118 -6.55 10.48 -10.20
N ARG A 119 -6.59 10.11 -11.47
CA ARG A 119 -7.84 9.77 -12.13
C ARG A 119 -8.04 8.26 -12.12
N VAL A 120 -9.20 7.84 -11.60
CA VAL A 120 -9.62 6.44 -11.65
C VAL A 120 -11.00 6.40 -12.30
N GLY A 121 -11.09 5.77 -13.47
CA GLY A 121 -12.30 5.87 -14.29
C GLY A 121 -12.55 7.32 -14.70
N ASP A 122 -13.71 7.84 -14.39
CA ASP A 122 -14.11 9.21 -14.71
C ASP A 122 -13.99 10.17 -13.53
N VAL A 123 -13.40 9.73 -12.42
CA VAL A 123 -13.35 10.51 -11.17
C VAL A 123 -11.91 10.83 -10.82
N ASP A 124 -11.67 12.08 -10.44
CA ASP A 124 -10.38 12.54 -9.93
C ASP A 124 -10.36 12.46 -8.41
N TYR A 125 -9.36 11.79 -7.86
CA TYR A 125 -9.17 11.62 -6.41
C TYR A 125 -7.90 12.30 -5.96
N LEU A 126 -7.92 12.84 -4.75
CA LEU A 126 -6.72 13.28 -4.06
C LEU A 126 -6.08 12.10 -3.37
N GLY A 127 -4.78 11.96 -3.52
CA GLY A 127 -4.07 10.85 -2.93
C GLY A 127 -2.57 10.98 -2.96
N CYS A 128 -1.92 9.87 -2.69
CA CYS A 128 -0.46 9.77 -2.73
C CYS A 128 -0.07 8.34 -3.05
N GLU A 129 1.23 8.14 -3.25
CA GLU A 129 1.82 6.84 -3.46
C GLU A 129 2.69 6.48 -2.28
N ILE A 130 2.42 5.33 -1.68
CA ILE A 130 3.18 4.81 -0.54
C ILE A 130 4.08 3.69 -1.04
N THR A 131 5.38 3.86 -0.83
CA THR A 131 6.37 2.88 -1.24
C THR A 131 6.55 1.85 -0.15
N VAL A 132 6.28 0.59 -0.49
CA VAL A 132 6.42 -0.56 0.41
C VAL A 132 7.54 -1.44 -0.10
N GLU A 133 8.47 -1.79 0.80
CA GLU A 133 9.54 -2.73 0.50
C GLU A 133 9.27 -4.05 1.20
N VAL A 134 9.29 -5.14 0.42
CA VAL A 134 9.05 -6.49 0.92
C VAL A 134 10.28 -7.34 0.61
N VAL A 135 10.86 -7.96 1.64
CA VAL A 135 11.96 -8.91 1.50
C VAL A 135 11.39 -10.32 1.54
N VAL A 136 11.62 -11.05 0.48
CA VAL A 136 11.05 -12.39 0.28
C VAL A 136 12.15 -13.44 0.23
#